data_20ad97e845c418900a3d19d0c188c356
#
_entry.id   20ad97e845c418900a3d19d0c188c356
#
_cell.length_a   1.000
_cell.length_b   1.000
_cell.length_c   1.000
_cell.angle_alpha   90.00
_cell.angle_beta   90.00
_cell.angle_gamma   90.00
#
_symmetry.space_group_name_H-M   'P 1'
#
loop_
_entity.id
_entity.type
_entity.pdbx_description
1 polymer ?
#
loop_
_entity_poly.entity_id
_entity_poly.type
_entity_poly.pdbx_seq_one_letter_code
_entity_poly.pdbx_strand_id
1 'polypeptide(L)'
;MSSHPSSSPNPPHRINLGLQGGGSHGAFTWGVLDVLLQDTRIDIEGISGTSAGAMNAVALAHGFAQAQGKTPLQAREAARESLADFWNGIVAMGALGQAQRAPFDLMFGLAGMDSSPTGQWADAMARAWSGSMSPYQANPLDINPLKDFVERKIDFERLAAFDALKVFVLATKVSTGKAEVFTGQRLTASAVMASACLPMMFQAVEIEGEFYWDGGYAGNPAIHPLIYDCDSRDILLVQINPIHRDKLPTSAVDILDRLNEITFNAALIAEMRAIDFVKRLLAQGKLDPAHYKDVLLHRIDGGEVLEQLGAATKLSTDAPLIHALHDLGQSHARQWLAQHLGDLGVRSGINIAHDYLDDLRVPVRPERRSRAG
;
A
#
# COMPACT_ATOMS: atom_id res chain seq x y z
N MET A 1 -41.89 5.37 -35.78
CA MET A 1 -40.55 5.79 -35.35
C MET A 1 -40.57 5.81 -33.84
N SER A 2 -40.16 4.71 -33.22
CA SER A 2 -40.10 4.60 -31.76
C SER A 2 -38.73 5.09 -31.30
N SER A 3 -38.70 6.24 -30.67
CA SER A 3 -37.51 6.76 -30.00
C SER A 3 -37.21 5.88 -28.76
N HIS A 4 -36.13 5.10 -28.82
CA HIS A 4 -35.55 4.50 -27.63
C HIS A 4 -35.08 5.62 -26.69
N PRO A 5 -35.46 5.59 -25.44
CA PRO A 5 -34.86 6.53 -24.47
C PRO A 5 -33.37 6.18 -24.34
N SER A 6 -32.50 7.12 -24.63
CA SER A 6 -31.09 7.04 -24.30
C SER A 6 -30.97 6.93 -22.79
N SER A 7 -30.64 5.73 -22.29
CA SER A 7 -30.31 5.55 -20.89
C SER A 7 -29.09 6.43 -20.59
N SER A 8 -29.25 7.45 -19.76
CA SER A 8 -28.12 8.18 -19.19
C SER A 8 -27.18 7.14 -18.55
N PRO A 9 -25.86 7.24 -18.76
CA PRO A 9 -24.92 6.32 -18.14
C PRO A 9 -25.10 6.37 -16.62
N ASN A 10 -25.13 5.19 -15.98
CA ASN A 10 -25.17 5.12 -14.52
C ASN A 10 -24.00 5.93 -13.94
N PRO A 11 -24.20 6.64 -12.81
CA PRO A 11 -23.11 7.34 -12.16
C PRO A 11 -22.01 6.34 -11.80
N PRO A 12 -20.73 6.76 -11.78
CA PRO A 12 -19.63 5.89 -11.44
C PRO A 12 -19.76 5.37 -9.99
N HIS A 13 -19.28 4.16 -9.75
CA HIS A 13 -19.17 3.60 -8.40
C HIS A 13 -18.08 4.35 -7.66
N ARG A 14 -18.45 5.03 -6.58
CA ARG A 14 -17.51 5.76 -5.72
C ARG A 14 -16.89 4.78 -4.73
N ILE A 15 -15.56 4.67 -4.72
CA ILE A 15 -14.82 3.74 -3.87
C ILE A 15 -13.70 4.43 -3.12
N ASN A 16 -13.22 3.79 -2.05
CA ASN A 16 -12.00 4.15 -1.35
C ASN A 16 -10.93 3.11 -1.61
N LEU A 17 -9.66 3.51 -1.59
CA LEU A 17 -8.52 2.64 -1.83
C LEU A 17 -7.67 2.50 -0.56
N GLY A 18 -7.37 1.27 -0.18
CA GLY A 18 -6.37 0.94 0.82
C GLY A 18 -5.12 0.37 0.14
N LEU A 19 -3.98 1.06 0.20
CA LEU A 19 -2.77 0.71 -0.52
C LEU A 19 -1.68 0.25 0.45
N GLN A 20 -1.31 -1.03 0.40
CA GLN A 20 -0.25 -1.57 1.22
C GLN A 20 1.14 -1.03 0.83
N GLY A 21 1.99 -0.86 1.84
CA GLY A 21 3.43 -0.68 1.69
C GLY A 21 4.15 -2.01 1.47
N GLY A 22 5.31 -1.95 0.83
CA GLY A 22 6.12 -3.12 0.53
C GLY A 22 7.25 -2.82 -0.47
N GLY A 23 7.79 -1.61 -0.43
CA GLY A 23 8.90 -1.18 -1.29
C GLY A 23 8.57 -1.31 -2.77
N SER A 24 9.49 -1.90 -3.56
CA SER A 24 9.34 -2.03 -5.02
C SER A 24 8.15 -2.89 -5.45
N HIS A 25 7.59 -3.72 -4.55
CA HIS A 25 6.33 -4.42 -4.84
C HIS A 25 5.14 -3.44 -4.99
N GLY A 26 5.27 -2.19 -4.56
CA GLY A 26 4.34 -1.11 -4.86
C GLY A 26 4.15 -0.82 -6.36
N ALA A 27 5.04 -1.31 -7.24
CA ALA A 27 4.85 -1.27 -8.69
C ALA A 27 3.65 -2.13 -9.15
N PHE A 28 3.32 -3.21 -8.42
CA PHE A 28 2.06 -3.92 -8.62
C PHE A 28 0.86 -2.98 -8.38
N THR A 29 0.90 -2.22 -7.29
CA THR A 29 -0.13 -1.21 -6.99
C THR A 29 -0.22 -0.16 -8.09
N TRP A 30 0.90 0.32 -8.64
CA TRP A 30 0.90 1.20 -9.81
C TRP A 30 0.13 0.59 -10.99
N GLY A 31 0.38 -0.68 -11.33
CA GLY A 31 -0.34 -1.39 -12.39
C GLY A 31 -1.84 -1.49 -12.13
N VAL A 32 -2.25 -1.76 -10.88
CA VAL A 32 -3.65 -1.77 -10.48
C VAL A 32 -4.28 -0.39 -10.66
N LEU A 33 -3.65 0.66 -10.15
CA LEU A 33 -4.15 2.03 -10.26
C LEU A 33 -4.24 2.50 -11.72
N ASP A 34 -3.28 2.12 -12.56
CA ASP A 34 -3.29 2.45 -13.99
C ASP A 34 -4.56 1.93 -14.69
N VAL A 35 -5.00 0.71 -14.38
CA VAL A 35 -6.24 0.14 -14.93
C VAL A 35 -7.50 0.76 -14.32
N LEU A 36 -7.53 0.98 -12.99
CA LEU A 36 -8.67 1.62 -12.34
C LEU A 36 -8.90 3.05 -12.85
N LEU A 37 -7.83 3.79 -13.15
CA LEU A 37 -7.92 5.14 -13.72
C LEU A 37 -8.39 5.15 -15.18
N GLN A 38 -8.24 4.06 -15.93
CA GLN A 38 -8.81 3.91 -17.29
C GLN A 38 -10.32 3.63 -17.26
N ASP A 39 -10.84 3.07 -16.17
CA ASP A 39 -12.25 2.69 -16.09
C ASP A 39 -13.12 3.83 -15.54
N THR A 40 -13.88 4.47 -16.40
CA THR A 40 -14.76 5.60 -16.04
C THR A 40 -15.97 5.21 -15.18
N ARG A 41 -16.22 3.91 -14.98
CA ARG A 41 -17.28 3.41 -14.10
C ARG A 41 -16.91 3.46 -12.62
N ILE A 42 -15.63 3.75 -12.31
CA ILE A 42 -15.11 3.88 -10.94
C ILE A 42 -14.72 5.34 -10.70
N ASP A 43 -15.05 5.84 -9.52
CA ASP A 43 -14.59 7.12 -9.00
C ASP A 43 -13.94 6.91 -7.63
N ILE A 44 -12.79 7.56 -7.39
CA ILE A 44 -11.99 7.38 -6.17
C ILE A 44 -12.27 8.58 -5.24
N GLU A 45 -12.81 8.30 -4.06
CA GLU A 45 -13.07 9.32 -3.05
C GLU A 45 -11.90 9.56 -2.10
N GLY A 46 -11.32 8.46 -1.62
CA GLY A 46 -10.25 8.51 -0.64
C GLY A 46 -9.21 7.41 -0.85
N ILE A 47 -7.97 7.71 -0.48
CA ILE A 47 -6.86 6.76 -0.55
C ILE A 47 -6.13 6.79 0.78
N SER A 48 -6.02 5.63 1.43
CA SER A 48 -5.13 5.41 2.56
C SER A 48 -3.93 4.58 2.13
N GLY A 49 -2.72 5.08 2.35
CA GLY A 49 -1.50 4.41 1.93
C GLY A 49 -0.41 4.42 2.98
N THR A 50 0.41 3.37 2.96
CA THR A 50 1.57 3.23 3.83
C THR A 50 2.81 2.95 2.98
N SER A 51 3.96 3.58 3.29
CA SER A 51 5.24 3.35 2.60
C SER A 51 5.10 3.50 1.06
N ALA A 52 5.39 2.48 0.27
CA ALA A 52 5.18 2.50 -1.18
C ALA A 52 3.70 2.77 -1.57
N GLY A 53 2.74 2.33 -0.74
CA GLY A 53 1.32 2.66 -0.91
C GLY A 53 1.05 4.16 -0.73
N ALA A 54 1.74 4.82 0.23
CA ALA A 54 1.67 6.26 0.41
C ALA A 54 2.27 7.02 -0.79
N MET A 55 3.39 6.52 -1.33
CA MET A 55 4.01 7.09 -2.54
C MET A 55 3.09 7.00 -3.75
N ASN A 56 2.44 5.84 -3.96
CA ASN A 56 1.42 5.70 -5.00
C ASN A 56 0.24 6.66 -4.79
N ALA A 57 -0.24 6.78 -3.55
CA ALA A 57 -1.36 7.67 -3.22
C ALA A 57 -1.05 9.14 -3.54
N VAL A 58 0.13 9.64 -3.12
CA VAL A 58 0.51 11.04 -3.36
C VAL A 58 0.85 11.30 -4.83
N ALA A 59 1.47 10.35 -5.54
CA ALA A 59 1.75 10.49 -6.97
C ALA A 59 0.45 10.56 -7.79
N LEU A 60 -0.52 9.69 -7.50
CA LEU A 60 -1.84 9.71 -8.13
C LEU A 60 -2.57 11.03 -7.84
N ALA A 61 -2.66 11.43 -6.58
CA ALA A 61 -3.35 12.64 -6.17
C ALA A 61 -2.69 13.91 -6.72
N HIS A 62 -1.36 13.94 -6.83
CA HIS A 62 -0.61 15.02 -7.47
C HIS A 62 -1.00 15.20 -8.93
N GLY A 63 -1.13 14.10 -9.70
CA GLY A 63 -1.59 14.16 -11.08
C GLY A 63 -3.02 14.74 -11.21
N PHE A 64 -3.93 14.34 -10.32
CA PHE A 64 -5.26 14.95 -10.25
C PHE A 64 -5.21 16.45 -9.91
N ALA A 65 -4.39 16.83 -8.93
CA ALA A 65 -4.22 18.22 -8.53
C ALA A 65 -3.63 19.09 -9.66
N GLN A 66 -2.69 18.55 -10.45
CA GLN A 66 -2.14 19.24 -11.63
C GLN A 66 -3.19 19.46 -12.74
N ALA A 67 -4.17 18.57 -12.84
CA ALA A 67 -5.22 18.62 -13.82
C ALA A 67 -6.50 19.33 -13.33
N GLN A 68 -6.45 20.01 -12.19
CA GLN A 68 -7.59 20.76 -11.66
C GLN A 68 -8.14 21.74 -12.70
N GLY A 69 -9.47 21.68 -12.93
CA GLY A 69 -10.14 22.48 -13.97
C GLY A 69 -10.16 21.86 -15.38
N LYS A 70 -9.51 20.72 -15.58
CA LYS A 70 -9.60 19.94 -16.83
C LYS A 70 -10.80 18.97 -16.80
N THR A 71 -11.04 18.31 -17.92
CA THR A 71 -12.09 17.27 -17.98
C THR A 71 -11.73 16.06 -17.09
N PRO A 72 -12.72 15.29 -16.60
CA PRO A 72 -12.46 14.10 -15.79
C PRO A 72 -11.51 13.10 -16.47
N LEU A 73 -11.63 12.91 -17.79
CA LEU A 73 -10.74 12.03 -18.55
C LEU A 73 -9.29 12.54 -18.55
N GLN A 74 -9.09 13.84 -18.77
CA GLN A 74 -7.77 14.46 -18.72
C GLN A 74 -7.15 14.41 -17.31
N ALA A 75 -7.97 14.55 -16.28
CA ALA A 75 -7.51 14.44 -14.91
C ALA A 75 -7.04 13.01 -14.56
N ARG A 76 -7.76 11.99 -15.02
CA ARG A 76 -7.38 10.58 -14.88
C ARG A 76 -6.08 10.28 -15.63
N GLU A 77 -5.92 10.81 -16.86
CA GLU A 77 -4.69 10.62 -17.62
C GLU A 77 -3.50 11.30 -16.93
N ALA A 78 -3.65 12.52 -16.42
CA ALA A 78 -2.60 13.20 -15.66
C ALA A 78 -2.21 12.42 -14.39
N ALA A 79 -3.15 11.75 -13.72
CA ALA A 79 -2.87 10.90 -12.58
C ALA A 79 -2.06 9.64 -13.00
N ARG A 80 -2.38 9.04 -14.14
CA ARG A 80 -1.63 7.91 -14.73
C ARG A 80 -0.21 8.31 -15.11
N GLU A 81 -0.07 9.46 -15.79
CA GLU A 81 1.24 10.02 -16.16
C GLU A 81 2.10 10.31 -14.92
N SER A 82 1.50 10.90 -13.87
CA SER A 82 2.21 11.19 -12.62
C SER A 82 2.72 9.92 -11.92
N LEU A 83 1.92 8.84 -11.90
CA LEU A 83 2.34 7.53 -11.39
C LEU A 83 3.49 6.93 -12.22
N ALA A 84 3.37 6.97 -13.55
CA ALA A 84 4.39 6.46 -14.46
C ALA A 84 5.71 7.23 -14.30
N ASP A 85 5.65 8.55 -14.22
CA ASP A 85 6.79 9.43 -14.00
C ASP A 85 7.49 9.15 -12.65
N PHE A 86 6.69 8.87 -11.61
CA PHE A 86 7.22 8.50 -10.30
C PHE A 86 8.00 7.19 -10.37
N TRP A 87 7.40 6.12 -10.90
CA TRP A 87 8.03 4.81 -10.95
C TRP A 87 9.22 4.75 -11.92
N ASN A 88 9.13 5.41 -13.07
CA ASN A 88 10.25 5.55 -13.98
C ASN A 88 11.44 6.33 -13.33
N GLY A 89 11.13 7.30 -12.49
CA GLY A 89 12.15 8.01 -11.70
C GLY A 89 12.84 7.11 -10.68
N ILE A 90 12.09 6.21 -10.01
CA ILE A 90 12.68 5.20 -9.11
C ILE A 90 13.65 4.27 -9.86
N VAL A 91 13.24 3.78 -11.03
CA VAL A 91 14.10 2.97 -11.90
C VAL A 91 15.38 3.73 -12.31
N ALA A 92 15.24 5.00 -12.73
CA ALA A 92 16.37 5.83 -13.13
C ALA A 92 17.34 6.09 -11.97
N MET A 93 16.85 6.32 -10.75
CA MET A 93 17.72 6.45 -9.57
C MET A 93 18.50 5.17 -9.28
N GLY A 94 17.86 4.00 -9.41
CA GLY A 94 18.52 2.72 -9.24
C GLY A 94 19.63 2.47 -10.27
N ALA A 95 19.37 2.78 -11.53
CA ALA A 95 20.34 2.66 -12.61
C ALA A 95 21.56 3.59 -12.40
N LEU A 96 21.34 4.83 -11.93
CA LEU A 96 22.43 5.76 -11.60
C LEU A 96 23.26 5.25 -10.41
N GLY A 97 22.63 4.72 -9.38
CA GLY A 97 23.32 4.12 -8.23
C GLY A 97 24.20 2.92 -8.63
N GLN A 98 23.71 2.06 -9.52
CA GLN A 98 24.48 0.94 -10.07
C GLN A 98 25.64 1.44 -10.95
N ALA A 99 25.42 2.42 -11.83
CA ALA A 99 26.46 2.98 -12.69
C ALA A 99 27.57 3.67 -11.88
N GLN A 100 27.25 4.30 -10.76
CA GLN A 100 28.24 4.90 -9.86
C GLN A 100 29.06 3.87 -9.08
N ARG A 101 28.50 2.69 -8.81
CA ARG A 101 29.20 1.57 -8.15
C ARG A 101 30.05 0.74 -9.12
N ALA A 102 29.67 0.65 -10.40
CA ALA A 102 30.36 -0.16 -11.38
C ALA A 102 31.90 0.09 -11.50
N PRO A 103 32.40 1.34 -11.48
CA PRO A 103 33.83 1.59 -11.45
C PRO A 103 34.52 1.11 -10.17
N PHE A 104 33.83 1.21 -9.02
CA PHE A 104 34.32 0.76 -7.73
C PHE A 104 34.36 -0.77 -7.67
N ASP A 105 33.29 -1.42 -8.14
CA ASP A 105 33.20 -2.88 -8.23
C ASP A 105 34.28 -3.45 -9.19
N LEU A 106 34.54 -2.76 -10.30
CA LEU A 106 35.60 -3.13 -11.23
C LEU A 106 36.99 -2.95 -10.61
N MET A 107 37.22 -1.84 -9.88
CA MET A 107 38.50 -1.52 -9.26
C MET A 107 38.84 -2.51 -8.13
N PHE A 108 37.88 -3.00 -7.41
CA PHE A 108 38.05 -3.97 -6.31
C PHE A 108 37.80 -5.43 -6.73
N GLY A 109 37.63 -5.71 -8.02
CA GLY A 109 37.41 -7.06 -8.53
C GLY A 109 36.08 -7.66 -8.12
N LEU A 110 35.09 -6.84 -7.73
CA LEU A 110 33.77 -7.26 -7.31
C LEU A 110 32.80 -7.48 -8.48
N ALA A 111 33.16 -7.00 -9.68
CA ALA A 111 32.38 -7.17 -10.90
C ALA A 111 32.33 -8.67 -11.28
N GLY A 112 31.17 -9.30 -11.16
CA GLY A 112 30.93 -10.70 -11.52
C GLY A 112 30.89 -11.68 -10.33
N MET A 113 30.87 -11.21 -9.09
CA MET A 113 30.82 -12.06 -7.88
C MET A 113 29.40 -12.53 -7.48
N ASP A 114 28.36 -12.21 -8.24
CA ASP A 114 26.95 -12.48 -7.90
C ASP A 114 26.55 -13.96 -7.82
N SER A 115 27.45 -14.89 -8.17
CA SER A 115 27.17 -16.33 -8.12
C SER A 115 28.29 -17.17 -7.49
N SER A 116 29.38 -16.56 -7.01
CA SER A 116 30.46 -17.30 -6.36
C SER A 116 30.20 -17.48 -4.84
N PRO A 117 30.67 -18.56 -4.22
CA PRO A 117 30.60 -18.73 -2.77
C PRO A 117 31.25 -17.59 -1.98
N THR A 118 32.26 -16.92 -2.55
CA THR A 118 32.93 -15.74 -1.99
C THR A 118 32.08 -14.48 -2.05
N GLY A 119 31.27 -14.28 -3.11
CA GLY A 119 30.31 -13.18 -3.22
C GLY A 119 29.19 -13.30 -2.21
N GLN A 120 28.65 -14.50 -2.05
CA GLN A 120 27.65 -14.80 -1.02
C GLN A 120 28.20 -14.57 0.41
N TRP A 121 29.47 -14.85 0.62
CA TRP A 121 30.14 -14.63 1.90
C TRP A 121 30.38 -13.12 2.16
N ALA A 122 30.80 -12.35 1.15
CA ALA A 122 30.96 -10.90 1.24
C ALA A 122 29.61 -10.18 1.48
N ASP A 123 28.56 -10.62 0.81
CA ASP A 123 27.20 -10.14 1.02
C ASP A 123 26.64 -10.52 2.43
N ALA A 124 26.96 -11.72 2.92
CA ALA A 124 26.60 -12.14 4.26
C ALA A 124 27.35 -11.34 5.33
N MET A 125 28.63 -11.04 5.10
CA MET A 125 29.44 -10.19 5.97
C MET A 125 28.99 -8.72 5.92
N ALA A 126 28.66 -8.18 4.75
CA ALA A 126 28.11 -6.83 4.60
C ALA A 126 26.76 -6.70 5.33
N ARG A 127 25.90 -7.73 5.22
CA ARG A 127 24.62 -7.79 5.96
C ARG A 127 24.83 -7.96 7.47
N ALA A 128 25.78 -8.77 7.91
CA ALA A 128 26.13 -8.95 9.31
C ALA A 128 26.72 -7.65 9.91
N TRP A 129 27.51 -6.93 9.12
CA TRP A 129 28.08 -5.62 9.53
C TRP A 129 27.02 -4.51 9.53
N SER A 130 26.14 -4.45 8.52
CA SER A 130 25.05 -3.50 8.48
C SER A 130 24.03 -3.73 9.61
N GLY A 131 23.82 -4.99 10.02
CA GLY A 131 23.00 -5.32 11.20
C GLY A 131 23.61 -4.95 12.55
N SER A 132 24.91 -4.64 12.61
CA SER A 132 25.59 -4.20 13.85
C SER A 132 25.70 -2.68 13.98
N MET A 133 25.45 -1.92 12.91
CA MET A 133 25.50 -0.44 12.91
C MET A 133 24.08 0.12 12.77
N SER A 134 23.77 1.11 13.63
CA SER A 134 22.51 1.84 13.47
C SER A 134 22.56 2.78 12.24
N PRO A 135 21.41 3.19 11.67
CA PRO A 135 21.38 4.19 10.60
C PRO A 135 22.08 5.50 10.97
N TYR A 136 22.06 5.87 12.26
CA TYR A 136 22.75 7.06 12.77
C TYR A 136 24.28 6.96 12.68
N GLN A 137 24.81 5.74 12.75
CA GLN A 137 26.24 5.48 12.60
C GLN A 137 26.65 5.28 11.12
N ALA A 138 25.80 4.60 10.35
CA ALA A 138 26.06 4.28 8.96
C ALA A 138 25.86 5.48 8.00
N ASN A 139 24.91 6.37 8.34
CA ASN A 139 24.58 7.56 7.55
C ASN A 139 24.35 8.78 8.47
N PRO A 140 25.40 9.30 9.12
CA PRO A 140 25.28 10.38 10.10
C PRO A 140 24.79 11.71 9.50
N LEU A 141 24.90 11.89 8.19
CA LEU A 141 24.42 13.08 7.46
C LEU A 141 22.97 12.93 6.97
N ASP A 142 22.32 11.81 7.27
CA ASP A 142 20.95 11.50 6.82
C ASP A 142 20.70 11.74 5.34
N ILE A 143 21.68 11.35 4.49
CA ILE A 143 21.57 11.48 3.03
C ILE A 143 20.50 10.51 2.54
N ASN A 144 19.42 11.03 1.97
CA ASN A 144 18.31 10.24 1.45
C ASN A 144 17.88 10.70 0.05
N PRO A 145 18.45 10.11 -1.03
CA PRO A 145 18.11 10.49 -2.40
C PRO A 145 16.62 10.34 -2.76
N LEU A 146 15.92 9.42 -2.09
CA LEU A 146 14.48 9.24 -2.28
C LEU A 146 13.69 10.46 -1.78
N LYS A 147 14.11 11.06 -0.65
CA LYS A 147 13.51 12.29 -0.14
C LYS A 147 13.63 13.42 -1.16
N ASP A 148 14.83 13.67 -1.66
CA ASP A 148 15.10 14.72 -2.67
C ASP A 148 14.28 14.46 -3.95
N PHE A 149 14.11 13.20 -4.32
CA PHE A 149 13.31 12.83 -5.48
C PHE A 149 11.84 13.12 -5.26
N VAL A 150 11.27 12.71 -4.12
CA VAL A 150 9.86 12.95 -3.77
C VAL A 150 9.57 14.45 -3.70
N GLU A 151 10.44 15.25 -3.07
CA GLU A 151 10.31 16.71 -2.97
C GLU A 151 10.34 17.40 -4.35
N ARG A 152 11.13 16.90 -5.29
CA ARG A 152 11.18 17.46 -6.65
C ARG A 152 10.02 17.03 -7.53
N LYS A 153 9.44 15.83 -7.30
CA LYS A 153 8.41 15.27 -8.16
C LYS A 153 6.99 15.65 -7.75
N ILE A 154 6.76 15.85 -6.46
CA ILE A 154 5.43 16.10 -5.91
C ILE A 154 5.35 17.55 -5.40
N ASP A 155 4.41 18.30 -5.94
CA ASP A 155 4.05 19.63 -5.44
C ASP A 155 3.08 19.48 -4.26
N PHE A 156 3.66 19.44 -3.05
CA PHE A 156 2.89 19.23 -1.82
C PHE A 156 1.99 20.41 -1.46
N GLU A 157 2.32 21.65 -1.87
CA GLU A 157 1.46 22.82 -1.66
C GLU A 157 0.17 22.70 -2.48
N ARG A 158 0.31 22.33 -3.73
CA ARG A 158 -0.83 22.08 -4.61
C ARG A 158 -1.65 20.88 -4.14
N LEU A 159 -0.99 19.82 -3.69
CA LEU A 159 -1.65 18.62 -3.16
C LEU A 159 -2.46 18.93 -1.90
N ALA A 160 -1.91 19.74 -0.98
CA ALA A 160 -2.58 20.16 0.25
C ALA A 160 -3.80 21.07 0.00
N ALA A 161 -3.83 21.77 -1.15
CA ALA A 161 -4.95 22.61 -1.58
C ALA A 161 -6.00 21.84 -2.41
N PHE A 162 -5.79 20.56 -2.68
CA PHE A 162 -6.66 19.73 -3.52
C PHE A 162 -7.62 18.88 -2.69
N ASP A 163 -8.89 19.29 -2.62
CA ASP A 163 -9.92 18.68 -1.76
C ASP A 163 -10.77 17.60 -2.44
N ALA A 164 -10.64 17.43 -3.78
CA ALA A 164 -11.50 16.51 -4.53
C ALA A 164 -11.15 15.02 -4.28
N LEU A 165 -9.98 14.73 -3.74
CA LEU A 165 -9.52 13.39 -3.38
C LEU A 165 -8.88 13.44 -1.98
N LYS A 166 -9.40 12.65 -1.06
CA LYS A 166 -8.87 12.58 0.31
C LYS A 166 -7.67 11.62 0.35
N VAL A 167 -6.52 12.08 0.82
CA VAL A 167 -5.30 11.28 0.93
C VAL A 167 -4.89 11.16 2.39
N PHE A 168 -4.66 9.92 2.84
CA PHE A 168 -4.25 9.58 4.19
C PHE A 168 -2.93 8.81 4.13
N VAL A 169 -1.87 9.38 4.68
CA VAL A 169 -0.55 8.76 4.77
C VAL A 169 -0.29 8.38 6.22
N LEU A 170 0.06 7.12 6.45
CA LEU A 170 0.28 6.60 7.78
C LEU A 170 1.77 6.53 8.12
N ALA A 171 2.14 6.98 9.32
CA ALA A 171 3.44 6.68 9.93
C ALA A 171 3.27 6.16 11.37
N THR A 172 4.32 5.53 11.90
CA THR A 172 4.34 5.03 13.28
C THR A 172 5.10 5.98 14.17
N LYS A 173 4.44 6.56 15.18
CA LYS A 173 5.07 7.41 16.17
C LYS A 173 6.02 6.59 17.05
N VAL A 174 7.31 6.93 17.06
CA VAL A 174 8.36 6.14 17.75
C VAL A 174 8.11 6.06 19.25
N SER A 175 7.72 7.18 19.87
CA SER A 175 7.56 7.29 21.33
C SER A 175 6.43 6.40 21.88
N THR A 176 5.44 6.02 21.06
CA THR A 176 4.23 5.32 21.53
C THR A 176 3.89 4.05 20.75
N GLY A 177 4.48 3.86 19.58
CA GLY A 177 4.09 2.81 18.61
C GLY A 177 2.71 3.00 17.99
N LYS A 178 2.07 4.16 18.18
CA LYS A 178 0.74 4.43 17.64
C LYS A 178 0.80 4.92 16.21
N ALA A 179 -0.27 4.63 15.47
CA ALA A 179 -0.52 5.18 14.16
C ALA A 179 -0.72 6.70 14.21
N GLU A 180 -0.05 7.42 13.34
CA GLU A 180 -0.31 8.84 13.04
C GLU A 180 -0.70 8.96 11.58
N VAL A 181 -1.83 9.63 11.33
CA VAL A 181 -2.36 9.84 9.97
C VAL A 181 -2.10 11.27 9.54
N PHE A 182 -1.36 11.43 8.45
CA PHE A 182 -1.09 12.71 7.82
C PHE A 182 -2.03 12.91 6.64
N THR A 183 -2.76 14.03 6.64
CA THR A 183 -3.72 14.40 5.59
C THR A 183 -3.82 15.92 5.44
N GLY A 184 -4.37 16.41 4.35
CA GLY A 184 -4.57 17.85 4.08
C GLY A 184 -3.26 18.63 4.21
N GLN A 185 -3.24 19.68 5.03
CA GLN A 185 -2.05 20.53 5.23
C GLN A 185 -0.86 19.81 5.90
N ARG A 186 -1.09 18.70 6.60
CA ARG A 186 -0.02 17.89 7.21
C ARG A 186 0.57 16.87 6.25
N LEU A 187 0.03 16.75 5.03
CA LEU A 187 0.56 15.87 3.99
C LEU A 187 1.74 16.54 3.30
N THR A 188 2.94 16.24 3.76
CA THR A 188 4.22 16.81 3.32
C THR A 188 5.16 15.73 2.83
N ALA A 189 6.27 16.11 2.18
CA ALA A 189 7.33 15.17 1.83
C ALA A 189 7.85 14.42 3.06
N SER A 190 8.03 15.12 4.18
CA SER A 190 8.46 14.50 5.45
C SER A 190 7.45 13.46 5.94
N ALA A 191 6.13 13.68 5.79
CA ALA A 191 5.11 12.71 6.15
C ALA A 191 5.19 11.43 5.28
N VAL A 192 5.42 11.59 3.97
CA VAL A 192 5.61 10.46 3.05
C VAL A 192 6.89 9.70 3.37
N MET A 193 7.99 10.41 3.67
CA MET A 193 9.26 9.79 4.06
C MET A 193 9.18 9.11 5.42
N ALA A 194 8.44 9.67 6.39
CA ALA A 194 8.14 9.04 7.67
C ALA A 194 7.40 7.70 7.46
N SER A 195 6.41 7.70 6.56
CA SER A 195 5.66 6.51 6.18
C SER A 195 6.51 5.40 5.57
N ALA A 196 7.66 5.72 4.99
CA ALA A 196 8.58 4.77 4.36
C ALA A 196 9.92 4.62 5.12
N CYS A 197 10.01 5.11 6.34
CA CYS A 197 11.21 5.11 7.17
C CYS A 197 11.39 3.79 7.90
N LEU A 198 12.00 2.79 7.27
CA LEU A 198 12.34 1.53 7.92
C LEU A 198 13.44 1.75 8.99
N PRO A 199 13.23 1.36 10.27
CA PRO A 199 14.08 1.71 11.40
C PRO A 199 15.55 1.24 11.29
N MET A 200 15.77 0.13 10.57
CA MET A 200 17.12 -0.43 10.39
C MET A 200 17.85 0.14 9.17
N MET A 201 17.19 0.97 8.35
CA MET A 201 17.74 1.52 7.11
C MET A 201 17.89 3.04 7.15
N PHE A 202 17.00 3.74 7.86
CA PHE A 202 16.93 5.20 7.88
C PHE A 202 16.84 5.73 9.30
N GLN A 203 17.36 6.94 9.52
CA GLN A 203 17.12 7.68 10.75
C GLN A 203 15.63 8.03 10.85
N ALA A 204 15.10 8.09 12.09
CA ALA A 204 13.70 8.47 12.31
C ALA A 204 13.42 9.86 11.75
N VAL A 205 12.30 10.04 11.07
CA VAL A 205 11.91 11.34 10.52
C VAL A 205 11.26 12.16 11.60
N GLU A 206 11.78 13.37 11.84
CA GLU A 206 11.20 14.33 12.77
C GLU A 206 10.14 15.19 12.07
N ILE A 207 8.94 15.26 12.69
CA ILE A 207 7.83 16.12 12.27
C ILE A 207 7.23 16.75 13.53
N GLU A 208 7.22 18.07 13.63
CA GLU A 208 6.62 18.82 14.76
C GLU A 208 7.16 18.40 16.14
N GLY A 209 8.46 18.04 16.22
CA GLY A 209 9.14 17.64 17.47
C GLY A 209 8.89 16.18 17.88
N GLU A 210 8.23 15.39 17.05
CA GLU A 210 8.01 13.96 17.25
C GLU A 210 8.71 13.14 16.17
N PHE A 211 9.14 11.92 16.51
CA PHE A 211 9.86 11.05 15.62
C PHE A 211 8.98 9.92 15.07
N TYR A 212 9.16 9.59 13.81
CA TYR A 212 8.33 8.62 13.10
C TYR A 212 9.16 7.60 12.34
N TRP A 213 8.65 6.38 12.31
CA TRP A 213 9.08 5.26 11.49
C TRP A 213 7.99 4.84 10.50
N ASP A 214 8.34 3.87 9.63
CA ASP A 214 7.44 3.31 8.62
C ASP A 214 6.06 2.99 9.22
N GLY A 215 5.04 3.41 8.51
CA GLY A 215 3.66 3.21 8.91
C GLY A 215 3.25 1.74 9.01
N GLY A 216 3.96 0.85 8.32
CA GLY A 216 3.67 -0.58 8.29
C GLY A 216 3.69 -1.26 9.66
N TYR A 217 4.36 -0.66 10.66
CA TYR A 217 4.36 -1.16 12.03
C TYR A 217 3.06 -0.86 12.79
N ALA A 218 2.32 0.18 12.41
CA ALA A 218 1.06 0.59 13.06
C ALA A 218 -0.19 0.40 12.20
N GLY A 219 -0.03 0.29 10.86
CA GLY A 219 -1.11 0.04 9.91
C GLY A 219 -0.61 -0.08 8.47
N ASN A 220 -1.03 -1.11 7.75
CA ASN A 220 -0.57 -1.34 6.38
C ASN A 220 -1.68 -1.84 5.44
N PRO A 221 -2.49 -0.94 4.89
CA PRO A 221 -2.69 0.46 5.27
C PRO A 221 -3.62 0.58 6.49
N ALA A 222 -3.76 1.78 7.06
CA ALA A 222 -4.86 2.06 7.97
C ALA A 222 -6.18 2.15 7.19
N ILE A 223 -7.18 1.39 7.60
CA ILE A 223 -8.52 1.40 6.97
C ILE A 223 -9.45 2.41 7.64
N HIS A 224 -9.27 2.65 8.95
CA HIS A 224 -10.15 3.51 9.74
C HIS A 224 -10.35 4.93 9.18
N PRO A 225 -9.36 5.65 8.55
CA PRO A 225 -9.63 6.96 7.99
C PRO A 225 -10.66 6.91 6.84
N LEU A 226 -10.61 5.83 6.04
CA LEU A 226 -11.58 5.64 4.95
C LEU A 226 -12.98 5.37 5.48
N ILE A 227 -13.10 4.79 6.68
CA ILE A 227 -14.39 4.54 7.32
C ILE A 227 -14.97 5.84 7.90
N TYR A 228 -14.13 6.65 8.57
CA TYR A 228 -14.59 7.81 9.33
C TYR A 228 -14.73 9.07 8.47
N ASP A 229 -13.81 9.27 7.53
CA ASP A 229 -13.67 10.54 6.81
C ASP A 229 -14.16 10.48 5.34
N CYS A 230 -14.55 9.31 4.82
CA CYS A 230 -15.10 9.14 3.47
C CYS A 230 -16.57 8.72 3.54
N ASP A 231 -17.35 9.02 2.49
CA ASP A 231 -18.78 8.67 2.41
C ASP A 231 -19.01 7.27 1.85
N SER A 232 -18.21 6.86 0.87
CA SER A 232 -18.35 5.53 0.25
C SER A 232 -18.17 4.40 1.26
N ARG A 233 -19.00 3.37 1.11
CA ARG A 233 -18.90 2.12 1.87
C ARG A 233 -17.89 1.15 1.28
N ASP A 234 -17.61 1.28 -0.01
CA ASP A 234 -16.73 0.37 -0.75
C ASP A 234 -15.28 0.74 -0.49
N ILE A 235 -14.51 -0.20 0.03
CA ILE A 235 -13.08 -0.08 0.23
C ILE A 235 -12.38 -1.21 -0.52
N LEU A 236 -11.59 -0.85 -1.53
CA LEU A 236 -10.76 -1.76 -2.30
C LEU A 236 -9.35 -1.76 -1.74
N LEU A 237 -8.95 -2.88 -1.15
CA LEU A 237 -7.60 -3.12 -0.66
C LEU A 237 -6.71 -3.63 -1.81
N VAL A 238 -5.60 -2.94 -2.08
CA VAL A 238 -4.51 -3.46 -2.91
C VAL A 238 -3.48 -4.08 -1.99
N GLN A 239 -3.47 -5.42 -1.94
CA GLN A 239 -2.66 -6.19 -1.01
C GLN A 239 -1.42 -6.75 -1.71
N ILE A 240 -0.25 -6.39 -1.20
CA ILE A 240 1.05 -6.81 -1.75
C ILE A 240 1.90 -7.62 -0.76
N ASN A 241 1.45 -7.72 0.50
CA ASN A 241 2.11 -8.57 1.49
C ASN A 241 1.26 -9.82 1.75
N PRO A 242 1.76 -11.02 1.43
CA PRO A 242 1.02 -12.24 1.64
C PRO A 242 0.76 -12.48 3.13
N ILE A 243 -0.44 -12.92 3.46
CA ILE A 243 -0.79 -13.35 4.82
C ILE A 243 -0.31 -14.77 5.04
N HIS A 244 -0.51 -15.62 4.05
CA HIS A 244 -0.16 -17.04 4.10
C HIS A 244 1.22 -17.32 3.48
N ARG A 245 1.94 -18.26 4.04
CA ARG A 245 3.20 -18.84 3.52
C ARG A 245 3.21 -20.33 3.79
N ASP A 246 3.30 -21.12 2.74
CA ASP A 246 3.30 -22.58 2.86
C ASP A 246 4.58 -23.12 3.50
N LYS A 247 5.72 -22.48 3.24
CA LYS A 247 7.03 -22.94 3.71
C LYS A 247 7.38 -22.33 5.05
N LEU A 248 7.79 -23.17 6.00
CA LEU A 248 8.40 -22.71 7.24
C LEU A 248 9.75 -22.05 6.93
N PRO A 249 9.99 -20.78 7.33
CA PRO A 249 11.28 -20.14 7.19
C PRO A 249 12.31 -20.81 8.12
N THR A 250 13.47 -21.19 7.58
CA THR A 250 14.53 -21.88 8.34
C THR A 250 15.86 -21.13 8.31
N SER A 251 16.10 -20.27 7.32
CA SER A 251 17.27 -19.40 7.32
C SER A 251 17.02 -18.14 8.14
N ALA A 252 18.07 -17.52 8.68
CA ALA A 252 17.94 -16.25 9.43
C ALA A 252 17.29 -15.14 8.59
N VAL A 253 17.60 -15.08 7.30
CA VAL A 253 17.02 -14.11 6.35
C VAL A 253 15.53 -14.35 6.19
N ASP A 254 15.12 -15.59 5.89
CA ASP A 254 13.70 -15.93 5.70
C ASP A 254 12.88 -15.71 6.97
N ILE A 255 13.49 -15.95 8.15
CA ILE A 255 12.84 -15.71 9.45
C ILE A 255 12.60 -14.20 9.65
N LEU A 256 13.60 -13.35 9.38
CA LEU A 256 13.46 -11.89 9.47
C LEU A 256 12.43 -11.37 8.48
N ASP A 257 12.44 -11.89 7.26
CA ASP A 257 11.46 -11.55 6.23
C ASP A 257 10.04 -11.88 6.68
N ARG A 258 9.85 -13.08 7.24
CA ARG A 258 8.55 -13.50 7.75
C ARG A 258 8.10 -12.68 8.94
N LEU A 259 8.99 -12.32 9.86
CA LEU A 259 8.69 -11.42 10.98
C LEU A 259 8.23 -10.05 10.49
N ASN A 260 8.87 -9.49 9.48
CA ASN A 260 8.43 -8.22 8.87
C ASN A 260 7.04 -8.35 8.23
N GLU A 261 6.77 -9.41 7.47
CA GLU A 261 5.44 -9.65 6.89
C GLU A 261 4.35 -9.79 7.96
N ILE A 262 4.62 -10.57 9.01
CA ILE A 262 3.71 -10.74 10.14
C ILE A 262 3.42 -9.39 10.80
N THR A 263 4.46 -8.61 11.07
CA THR A 263 4.33 -7.31 11.72
C THR A 263 3.51 -6.35 10.85
N PHE A 264 3.79 -6.30 9.55
CA PHE A 264 3.09 -5.40 8.61
C PHE A 264 1.63 -5.81 8.36
N ASN A 265 1.29 -7.08 8.51
CA ASN A 265 -0.08 -7.55 8.40
C ASN A 265 -0.86 -7.52 9.73
N ALA A 266 -0.17 -7.47 10.87
CA ALA A 266 -0.80 -7.58 12.19
C ALA A 266 -1.85 -6.50 12.44
N ALA A 267 -1.53 -5.25 12.12
CA ALA A 267 -2.45 -4.13 12.30
C ALA A 267 -3.65 -4.24 11.34
N LEU A 268 -3.44 -4.62 10.07
CA LEU A 268 -4.51 -4.84 9.11
C LEU A 268 -5.47 -5.96 9.59
N ILE A 269 -4.92 -7.07 10.08
CA ILE A 269 -5.74 -8.17 10.63
C ILE A 269 -6.56 -7.70 11.84
N ALA A 270 -5.98 -6.84 12.69
CA ALA A 270 -6.71 -6.26 13.83
C ALA A 270 -7.86 -5.34 13.36
N GLU A 271 -7.64 -4.49 12.35
CA GLU A 271 -8.71 -3.68 11.76
C GLU A 271 -9.79 -4.53 11.08
N MET A 272 -9.41 -5.58 10.34
CA MET A 272 -10.36 -6.53 9.74
C MET A 272 -11.25 -7.20 10.81
N ARG A 273 -10.66 -7.55 11.96
CA ARG A 273 -11.42 -8.10 13.10
C ARG A 273 -12.44 -7.09 13.66
N ALA A 274 -12.05 -5.82 13.79
CA ALA A 274 -12.94 -4.76 14.24
C ALA A 274 -14.07 -4.52 13.24
N ILE A 275 -13.78 -4.49 11.95
CA ILE A 275 -14.80 -4.36 10.89
C ILE A 275 -15.76 -5.54 10.90
N ASP A 276 -15.26 -6.78 10.99
CA ASP A 276 -16.12 -7.98 11.08
C ASP A 276 -17.04 -7.94 12.30
N PHE A 277 -16.53 -7.47 13.45
CA PHE A 277 -17.32 -7.34 14.66
C PHE A 277 -18.48 -6.34 14.46
N VAL A 278 -18.22 -5.16 13.89
CA VAL A 278 -19.26 -4.16 13.61
C VAL A 278 -20.27 -4.71 12.59
N LYS A 279 -19.82 -5.35 11.51
CA LYS A 279 -20.69 -5.97 10.50
C LYS A 279 -21.64 -7.00 11.12
N ARG A 280 -21.14 -7.83 12.03
CA ARG A 280 -21.98 -8.82 12.76
C ARG A 280 -23.03 -8.16 13.64
N LEU A 281 -22.68 -7.06 14.32
CA LEU A 281 -23.64 -6.34 15.14
C LEU A 281 -24.73 -5.66 14.31
N LEU A 282 -24.35 -5.08 13.15
CA LEU A 282 -25.30 -4.53 12.18
C LEU A 282 -26.25 -5.61 11.64
N ALA A 283 -25.71 -6.76 11.22
CA ALA A 283 -26.50 -7.88 10.71
C ALA A 283 -27.46 -8.46 11.76
N GLN A 284 -27.17 -8.33 13.07
CA GLN A 284 -28.01 -8.73 14.18
C GLN A 284 -29.01 -7.65 14.62
N GLY A 285 -29.03 -6.49 13.96
CA GLY A 285 -29.86 -5.35 14.34
C GLY A 285 -29.50 -4.72 15.70
N LYS A 286 -28.24 -4.94 16.18
CA LYS A 286 -27.76 -4.39 17.47
C LYS A 286 -27.13 -3.00 17.32
N LEU A 287 -26.80 -2.60 16.12
CA LEU A 287 -26.32 -1.27 15.77
C LEU A 287 -27.26 -0.65 14.75
N ASP A 288 -27.43 0.67 14.83
CA ASP A 288 -28.24 1.44 13.89
C ASP A 288 -27.44 1.70 12.59
N PRO A 289 -27.90 1.23 11.42
CA PRO A 289 -27.23 1.48 10.14
C PRO A 289 -27.15 2.96 9.75
N ALA A 290 -27.95 3.83 10.36
CA ALA A 290 -27.87 5.28 10.14
C ALA A 290 -26.63 5.91 10.80
N HIS A 291 -26.07 5.27 11.83
CA HIS A 291 -24.93 5.78 12.59
C HIS A 291 -23.65 4.96 12.37
N TYR A 292 -23.78 3.71 11.90
CA TYR A 292 -22.65 2.82 11.70
C TYR A 292 -22.58 2.36 10.24
N LYS A 293 -21.45 2.62 9.60
CA LYS A 293 -21.23 2.26 8.20
C LYS A 293 -21.07 0.75 8.03
N ASP A 294 -21.91 0.13 7.21
CA ASP A 294 -21.71 -1.25 6.75
C ASP A 294 -20.70 -1.25 5.61
N VAL A 295 -19.43 -1.42 5.95
CA VAL A 295 -18.31 -1.38 5.01
C VAL A 295 -18.33 -2.59 4.08
N LEU A 296 -18.17 -2.36 2.79
CA LEU A 296 -18.02 -3.37 1.76
C LEU A 296 -16.55 -3.48 1.37
N LEU A 297 -15.93 -4.61 1.67
CA LEU A 297 -14.50 -4.82 1.43
C LEU A 297 -14.27 -5.64 0.17
N HIS A 298 -13.32 -5.16 -0.62
CA HIS A 298 -12.85 -5.80 -1.85
C HIS A 298 -11.33 -5.92 -1.78
N ARG A 299 -10.73 -6.83 -2.58
CA ARG A 299 -9.29 -7.02 -2.60
C ARG A 299 -8.81 -7.31 -4.02
N ILE A 300 -7.69 -6.70 -4.38
CA ILE A 300 -6.82 -7.11 -5.46
C ILE A 300 -5.47 -7.46 -4.84
N ASP A 301 -4.99 -8.67 -5.08
CA ASP A 301 -3.66 -9.14 -4.66
C ASP A 301 -2.91 -9.74 -5.84
N GLY A 302 -1.60 -9.95 -5.69
CA GLY A 302 -0.75 -10.50 -6.74
C GLY A 302 -0.65 -12.03 -6.74
N GLY A 303 -1.47 -12.71 -5.92
CA GLY A 303 -1.52 -14.16 -5.83
C GLY A 303 -0.17 -14.81 -5.60
N GLU A 304 -0.01 -16.02 -6.15
CA GLU A 304 1.20 -16.83 -6.00
C GLU A 304 2.50 -16.15 -6.43
N VAL A 305 2.44 -15.21 -7.40
CA VAL A 305 3.64 -14.52 -7.89
C VAL A 305 4.24 -13.64 -6.79
N LEU A 306 3.43 -12.83 -6.10
CA LEU A 306 3.92 -12.03 -4.98
C LEU A 306 4.31 -12.89 -3.77
N GLU A 307 3.64 -14.03 -3.58
CA GLU A 307 3.98 -14.99 -2.53
C GLU A 307 5.36 -15.64 -2.74
N GLN A 308 5.79 -15.80 -3.97
CA GLN A 308 7.10 -16.39 -4.29
C GLN A 308 8.24 -15.38 -4.19
N LEU A 309 7.96 -14.07 -4.22
CA LEU A 309 8.96 -13.02 -4.09
C LEU A 309 9.40 -12.87 -2.63
N GLY A 310 10.72 -12.86 -2.41
CA GLY A 310 11.33 -12.60 -1.09
C GLY A 310 11.44 -11.11 -0.78
N ALA A 311 11.75 -10.77 0.49
CA ALA A 311 11.90 -9.37 0.92
C ALA A 311 13.06 -8.65 0.22
N ALA A 312 14.10 -9.36 -0.23
CA ALA A 312 15.20 -8.76 -1.00
C ALA A 312 14.69 -8.03 -2.27
N THR A 313 13.65 -8.55 -2.92
CA THR A 313 13.05 -7.92 -4.10
C THR A 313 12.28 -6.63 -3.78
N LYS A 314 11.88 -6.43 -2.52
CA LYS A 314 11.21 -5.18 -2.07
C LYS A 314 12.14 -3.96 -2.10
N LEU A 315 13.45 -4.17 -2.08
CA LEU A 315 14.45 -3.11 -2.16
C LEU A 315 15.08 -2.98 -3.56
N SER A 316 14.69 -3.83 -4.49
CA SER A 316 15.22 -3.83 -5.85
C SER A 316 14.65 -2.66 -6.66
N THR A 317 15.51 -1.90 -7.33
CA THR A 317 15.14 -0.87 -8.32
C THR A 317 15.33 -1.36 -9.75
N ASP A 318 15.40 -2.68 -9.93
CA ASP A 318 15.61 -3.32 -11.23
C ASP A 318 14.40 -3.07 -12.16
N ALA A 319 14.68 -2.48 -13.33
CA ALA A 319 13.63 -2.11 -14.28
C ALA A 319 12.76 -3.29 -14.75
N PRO A 320 13.33 -4.43 -15.15
CA PRO A 320 12.55 -5.63 -15.49
C PRO A 320 11.60 -6.07 -14.40
N LEU A 321 12.03 -6.08 -13.13
CA LEU A 321 11.18 -6.46 -12.00
C LEU A 321 10.04 -5.45 -11.81
N ILE A 322 10.33 -4.15 -11.81
CA ILE A 322 9.33 -3.09 -11.62
C ILE A 322 8.27 -3.15 -12.72
N HIS A 323 8.68 -3.29 -13.99
CA HIS A 323 7.73 -3.40 -15.09
C HIS A 323 6.94 -4.71 -15.05
N ALA A 324 7.56 -5.83 -14.70
CA ALA A 324 6.84 -7.11 -14.55
C ALA A 324 5.77 -7.04 -13.45
N LEU A 325 6.07 -6.36 -12.33
CA LEU A 325 5.09 -6.13 -11.26
C LEU A 325 3.95 -5.21 -11.70
N HIS A 326 4.26 -4.15 -12.45
CA HIS A 326 3.25 -3.27 -13.05
C HIS A 326 2.30 -4.07 -13.98
N ASP A 327 2.84 -4.86 -14.89
CA ASP A 327 2.03 -5.66 -15.83
C ASP A 327 1.18 -6.70 -15.10
N LEU A 328 1.72 -7.31 -14.04
CA LEU A 328 0.98 -8.22 -13.15
C LEU A 328 -0.20 -7.47 -12.50
N GLY A 329 0.04 -6.28 -11.96
CA GLY A 329 -0.99 -5.43 -11.36
C GLY A 329 -2.10 -5.08 -12.33
N GLN A 330 -1.74 -4.71 -13.57
CA GLN A 330 -2.73 -4.46 -14.63
C GLN A 330 -3.57 -5.71 -14.94
N SER A 331 -2.94 -6.87 -15.03
CA SER A 331 -3.64 -8.13 -15.32
C SER A 331 -4.66 -8.44 -14.23
N HIS A 332 -4.25 -8.39 -12.97
CA HIS A 332 -5.12 -8.67 -11.82
C HIS A 332 -6.26 -7.66 -11.69
N ALA A 333 -6.00 -6.36 -11.95
CA ALA A 333 -7.04 -5.35 -11.93
C ALA A 333 -8.09 -5.55 -13.05
N ARG A 334 -7.67 -5.88 -14.26
CA ARG A 334 -8.61 -6.20 -15.36
C ARG A 334 -9.47 -7.42 -15.04
N GLN A 335 -8.86 -8.46 -14.46
CA GLN A 335 -9.58 -9.65 -14.03
C GLN A 335 -10.59 -9.32 -12.93
N TRP A 336 -10.18 -8.55 -11.93
CA TRP A 336 -11.04 -8.12 -10.84
C TRP A 336 -12.24 -7.30 -11.35
N LEU A 337 -12.00 -6.32 -12.23
CA LEU A 337 -13.07 -5.53 -12.86
C LEU A 337 -14.07 -6.40 -13.61
N ALA A 338 -13.60 -7.39 -14.34
CA ALA A 338 -14.47 -8.29 -15.08
C ALA A 338 -15.36 -9.15 -14.18
N GLN A 339 -14.88 -9.51 -12.99
CA GLN A 339 -15.57 -10.43 -12.09
C GLN A 339 -16.35 -9.73 -10.96
N HIS A 340 -15.88 -8.59 -10.47
CA HIS A 340 -16.32 -7.99 -9.21
C HIS A 340 -16.86 -6.55 -9.33
N LEU A 341 -16.83 -5.94 -10.51
CA LEU A 341 -17.39 -4.59 -10.66
C LEU A 341 -18.85 -4.50 -10.22
N GLY A 342 -19.63 -5.55 -10.48
CA GLY A 342 -21.05 -5.64 -10.09
C GLY A 342 -21.28 -5.88 -8.59
N ASP A 343 -20.23 -6.14 -7.80
CA ASP A 343 -20.33 -6.29 -6.36
C ASP A 343 -20.27 -4.92 -5.64
N LEU A 344 -19.73 -3.89 -6.32
CA LEU A 344 -19.59 -2.53 -5.76
C LEU A 344 -20.96 -1.95 -5.39
N GLY A 345 -21.05 -1.40 -4.18
CA GLY A 345 -22.30 -0.87 -3.61
C GLY A 345 -23.30 -1.94 -3.19
N VAL A 346 -23.06 -3.23 -3.44
CA VAL A 346 -24.00 -4.34 -3.21
C VAL A 346 -23.51 -5.26 -2.10
N ARG A 347 -22.30 -5.80 -2.23
CA ARG A 347 -21.73 -6.77 -1.28
C ARG A 347 -20.20 -6.73 -1.26
N SER A 348 -19.62 -7.21 -0.17
CA SER A 348 -18.16 -7.43 -0.09
C SER A 348 -17.71 -8.49 -1.10
N GLY A 349 -16.58 -8.25 -1.76
CA GLY A 349 -15.90 -9.22 -2.64
C GLY A 349 -15.04 -10.23 -1.87
N ILE A 350 -14.84 -10.04 -0.56
CA ILE A 350 -14.06 -10.93 0.32
C ILE A 350 -14.88 -11.37 1.53
N ASN A 351 -14.46 -12.50 2.11
CA ASN A 351 -14.97 -12.99 3.39
C ASN A 351 -13.93 -12.76 4.49
N ILE A 352 -14.11 -11.71 5.30
CA ILE A 352 -13.14 -11.31 6.33
C ILE A 352 -12.85 -12.48 7.29
N ALA A 353 -13.88 -13.21 7.71
CA ALA A 353 -13.73 -14.31 8.67
C ALA A 353 -12.85 -15.45 8.12
N HIS A 354 -12.98 -15.75 6.84
CA HIS A 354 -12.19 -16.78 6.15
C HIS A 354 -10.81 -16.26 5.74
N ASP A 355 -10.75 -15.05 5.14
CA ASP A 355 -9.55 -14.60 4.44
C ASP A 355 -8.51 -13.95 5.38
N TYR A 356 -8.94 -13.48 6.57
CA TYR A 356 -8.06 -12.76 7.50
C TYR A 356 -8.05 -13.29 8.93
N LEU A 357 -9.10 -14.02 9.37
CA LEU A 357 -9.25 -14.33 10.78
C LEU A 357 -9.11 -15.82 11.11
N ASP A 358 -9.10 -16.71 10.11
CA ASP A 358 -9.15 -18.18 10.27
C ASP A 358 -10.19 -18.60 11.32
N ASP A 359 -11.31 -17.87 11.36
CA ASP A 359 -12.29 -18.02 12.42
C ASP A 359 -13.02 -19.35 12.22
N LEU A 360 -12.50 -20.38 12.86
CA LEU A 360 -13.24 -21.60 13.16
C LEU A 360 -14.37 -21.21 14.11
N ARG A 361 -15.38 -20.51 13.58
CA ARG A 361 -16.54 -20.14 14.37
C ARG A 361 -17.18 -21.42 14.83
N VAL A 362 -17.07 -21.68 16.12
CA VAL A 362 -17.94 -22.64 16.78
C VAL A 362 -19.38 -22.23 16.40
N PRO A 363 -20.15 -23.10 15.73
CA PRO A 363 -21.53 -22.79 15.38
C PRO A 363 -22.20 -22.25 16.65
N VAL A 364 -22.85 -21.08 16.54
CA VAL A 364 -23.65 -20.52 17.67
C VAL A 364 -24.52 -21.64 18.14
N ARG A 365 -24.30 -22.13 19.38
CA ARG A 365 -25.16 -23.17 19.95
C ARG A 365 -26.58 -22.68 19.80
N PRO A 366 -27.53 -23.45 19.20
CA PRO A 366 -28.90 -23.05 19.14
C PRO A 366 -29.35 -22.79 20.57
N GLU A 367 -29.96 -21.64 20.82
CA GLU A 367 -30.51 -21.29 22.11
C GLU A 367 -31.29 -22.51 22.61
N ARG A 368 -30.90 -23.02 23.77
CA ARG A 368 -31.73 -24.02 24.46
C ARG A 368 -33.08 -23.33 24.67
N ARG A 369 -34.07 -23.68 23.86
CA ARG A 369 -35.46 -23.36 24.17
C ARG A 369 -35.65 -23.86 25.59
N SER A 370 -35.88 -22.95 26.54
CA SER A 370 -36.32 -23.27 27.89
C SER A 370 -37.58 -24.09 27.72
N ARG A 371 -37.50 -25.35 28.02
CA ARG A 371 -38.72 -26.15 28.24
C ARG A 371 -39.34 -25.57 29.50
N ALA A 372 -40.30 -24.66 29.28
CA ALA A 372 -41.29 -24.38 30.28
C ALA A 372 -42.13 -25.67 30.42
N GLY A 373 -41.97 -26.36 31.56
CA GLY A 373 -42.85 -27.33 32.10
C GLY A 373 -43.69 -26.69 33.19
#